data_d8a082623df431d628aa18557e08b28e
#
_entry.id   d8a082623df431d628aa18557e08b28e
#
_cell.length_a   1.000
_cell.length_b   1.000
_cell.length_c   1.000
_cell.angle_alpha   90.00
_cell.angle_beta   90.00
_cell.angle_gamma   90.00
#
_symmetry.space_group_name_H-M   'P 1'
#
loop_
_entity.id
_entity.type
_entity.pdbx_description
1 polymer ?
#
loop_
_entity_poly.entity_id
_entity_poly.type
_entity_poly.pdbx_seq_one_letter_code
_entity_poly.pdbx_strand_id
1 'polypeptide(L)'
;MRTLTLRILFACIACALLCASASAQETADTILMRYLRQEGLISYPARDIRIYTNGHDKLEDLFRDIDNAKKKVWIEYLIIANDSVGKLCISHLEQAARRGCEVRMMTDDYKDWERGYGMRTKEGMDSIRSLGIDFVTFDRFKFPWYNHVYRDHRKIVNIDDSIGYIGGFNIADYYVNGNPSYGGWHDTHIRITGAAVEGMARYFHQQYQYRGTGGKGKYTFARYLFDEDYRNVNEHTPKVVYFELGRANKQKKAEARNAIIAAFDAAQDTIRMVSPYLLPTHTVRQAMIRALDRGVHVEVPFPKKGDMDMLSYGNFHFAKRLLRHGAHVFLYKGSFHHSKIMMIDGTVSMVGSVNMNSRSLKWDYEAACFVFDRKTTAELDRIFEEDKLQCDTFSLEYYKREFPRKFRHKGWWVDRFLTPFF
;
A
#
# COMPACT_ATOMS: atom_id res chain seq x y z
N MET A 1 -42.83 26.29 46.72
CA MET A 1 -42.95 25.74 45.37
C MET A 1 -42.14 26.49 44.29
N ARG A 2 -42.14 27.83 44.21
CA ARG A 2 -41.39 28.60 43.17
C ARG A 2 -39.86 28.42 43.20
N THR A 3 -39.23 28.22 44.37
CA THR A 3 -37.76 28.05 44.48
C THR A 3 -37.24 26.67 44.04
N LEU A 4 -38.06 25.61 44.14
CA LEU A 4 -37.71 24.26 43.71
C LEU A 4 -37.77 24.14 42.20
N THR A 5 -38.80 24.74 41.58
CA THR A 5 -38.95 24.76 40.11
C THR A 5 -37.81 25.50 39.41
N LEU A 6 -37.32 26.60 39.98
CA LEU A 6 -36.20 27.37 39.42
C LEU A 6 -34.87 26.58 39.52
N ARG A 7 -34.64 25.82 40.61
CA ARG A 7 -33.45 24.96 40.75
C ARG A 7 -33.44 23.78 39.80
N ILE A 8 -34.61 23.18 39.53
CA ILE A 8 -34.74 22.10 38.56
C ILE A 8 -34.50 22.65 37.11
N LEU A 9 -35.05 23.82 36.80
CA LEU A 9 -34.83 24.47 35.52
C LEU A 9 -33.35 24.82 35.29
N PHE A 10 -32.64 25.34 36.27
CA PHE A 10 -31.21 25.61 36.22
C PHE A 10 -30.37 24.33 36.09
N ALA A 11 -30.73 23.25 36.78
CA ALA A 11 -30.06 21.96 36.65
C ALA A 11 -30.29 21.34 35.28
N CYS A 12 -31.49 21.43 34.72
CA CYS A 12 -31.76 20.96 33.33
C CYS A 12 -31.05 21.80 32.27
N ILE A 13 -30.95 23.12 32.42
CA ILE A 13 -30.21 24.01 31.52
C ILE A 13 -28.71 23.75 31.67
N ALA A 14 -28.18 23.54 32.87
CA ALA A 14 -26.78 23.18 33.08
C ALA A 14 -26.43 21.79 32.50
N CYS A 15 -27.33 20.79 32.66
CA CYS A 15 -27.19 19.49 31.98
C CYS A 15 -27.30 19.61 30.46
N ALA A 16 -28.23 20.42 29.94
CA ALA A 16 -28.34 20.65 28.50
C ALA A 16 -27.13 21.39 27.92
N LEU A 17 -26.58 22.36 28.70
CA LEU A 17 -25.35 23.06 28.32
C LEU A 17 -24.10 22.15 28.42
N LEU A 18 -24.05 21.25 29.40
CA LEU A 18 -23.00 20.23 29.51
C LEU A 18 -23.11 19.16 28.40
N CYS A 19 -24.32 18.80 27.97
CA CYS A 19 -24.53 17.92 26.83
C CYS A 19 -24.28 18.65 25.51
N ALA A 20 -24.53 19.96 25.40
CA ALA A 20 -24.26 20.74 24.20
C ALA A 20 -22.78 21.10 24.01
N SER A 21 -21.96 20.99 25.08
CA SER A 21 -20.49 21.21 25.00
C SER A 21 -19.68 19.95 24.81
N ALA A 22 -20.31 18.78 24.64
CA ALA A 22 -19.64 17.63 24.07
C ALA A 22 -19.46 17.94 22.57
N SER A 23 -18.42 18.70 22.20
CA SER A 23 -17.97 18.74 20.83
C SER A 23 -17.83 17.28 20.38
N ALA A 24 -18.59 16.88 19.37
CA ALA A 24 -18.48 15.53 18.83
C ALA A 24 -16.98 15.29 18.59
N GLN A 25 -16.43 14.28 19.25
CA GLN A 25 -15.01 13.94 19.10
C GLN A 25 -14.76 13.71 17.61
N GLU A 26 -13.80 14.45 17.06
CA GLU A 26 -13.50 14.39 15.65
C GLU A 26 -13.01 12.98 15.31
N THR A 27 -13.57 12.35 14.28
CA THR A 27 -13.27 10.96 13.89
C THR A 27 -11.89 10.83 13.24
N ALA A 28 -11.30 9.62 13.26
CA ALA A 28 -9.97 9.37 12.71
C ALA A 28 -9.84 9.74 11.23
N ASP A 29 -10.87 9.45 10.43
CA ASP A 29 -10.92 9.82 9.01
C ASP A 29 -10.89 11.34 8.79
N THR A 30 -11.61 12.11 9.62
CA THR A 30 -11.60 13.57 9.57
C THR A 30 -10.25 14.14 9.97
N ILE A 31 -9.64 13.65 11.06
CA ILE A 31 -8.32 14.08 11.51
C ILE A 31 -7.26 13.78 10.45
N LEU A 32 -7.25 12.55 9.91
CA LEU A 32 -6.29 12.12 8.89
C LEU A 32 -6.48 12.91 7.60
N MET A 33 -7.72 13.06 7.11
CA MET A 33 -8.00 13.83 5.89
C MET A 33 -7.53 15.27 6.02
N ARG A 34 -7.77 15.92 7.16
CA ARG A 34 -7.29 17.28 7.41
C ARG A 34 -5.77 17.36 7.34
N TYR A 35 -5.06 16.43 7.98
CA TYR A 35 -3.60 16.35 7.92
C TYR A 35 -3.10 16.19 6.49
N LEU A 36 -3.65 15.24 5.72
CA LEU A 36 -3.22 14.98 4.34
C LEU A 36 -3.43 16.19 3.43
N ARG A 37 -4.54 16.93 3.62
CA ARG A 37 -4.78 18.19 2.89
C ARG A 37 -3.80 19.29 3.27
N GLN A 38 -3.42 19.41 4.55
CA GLN A 38 -2.41 20.37 5.00
C GLN A 38 -1.03 20.07 4.39
N GLU A 39 -0.70 18.80 4.18
CA GLU A 39 0.50 18.36 3.46
C GLU A 39 0.39 18.54 1.93
N GLY A 40 -0.72 19.04 1.43
CA GLY A 40 -0.95 19.31 0.01
C GLY A 40 -1.35 18.09 -0.80
N LEU A 41 -1.75 16.98 -0.15
CA LEU A 41 -2.26 15.80 -0.83
C LEU A 41 -3.71 16.00 -1.29
N ILE A 42 -3.97 15.56 -2.51
CA ILE A 42 -5.27 15.74 -3.16
C ILE A 42 -6.17 14.54 -2.89
N SER A 43 -7.40 14.81 -2.52
CA SER A 43 -8.46 13.81 -2.39
C SER A 43 -9.25 13.72 -3.69
N TYR A 44 -9.34 12.53 -4.24
CA TYR A 44 -10.05 12.23 -5.49
C TYR A 44 -11.29 11.39 -5.20
N PRO A 45 -12.47 11.70 -5.77
CA PRO A 45 -13.65 10.85 -5.66
C PRO A 45 -13.48 9.61 -6.53
N ALA A 46 -13.79 8.45 -5.96
CA ALA A 46 -13.87 7.19 -6.70
C ALA A 46 -15.33 6.84 -7.00
N ARG A 47 -15.57 6.16 -8.13
CA ARG A 47 -16.89 5.66 -8.51
C ARG A 47 -17.13 4.27 -7.95
N ASP A 48 -16.12 3.40 -8.04
CA ASP A 48 -16.17 2.06 -7.52
C ASP A 48 -14.76 1.58 -7.14
N ILE A 49 -14.69 0.73 -6.10
CA ILE A 49 -13.45 0.11 -5.61
C ILE A 49 -13.71 -1.39 -5.43
N ARG A 50 -12.92 -2.21 -6.12
CA ARG A 50 -12.93 -3.67 -5.98
C ARG A 50 -11.63 -4.16 -5.36
N ILE A 51 -11.74 -5.07 -4.38
CA ILE A 51 -10.60 -5.67 -3.67
C ILE A 51 -10.29 -7.03 -4.27
N TYR A 52 -9.01 -7.36 -4.40
CA TYR A 52 -8.50 -8.68 -4.76
C TYR A 52 -7.54 -9.17 -3.70
N THR A 53 -7.72 -10.44 -3.31
CA THR A 53 -6.85 -11.14 -2.35
C THR A 53 -6.07 -12.29 -2.99
N ASN A 54 -6.37 -12.64 -4.23
CA ASN A 54 -5.67 -13.66 -4.99
C ASN A 54 -5.24 -13.13 -6.38
N GLY A 55 -4.16 -13.71 -6.91
CA GLY A 55 -3.58 -13.28 -8.17
C GLY A 55 -4.42 -13.64 -9.39
N HIS A 56 -5.18 -14.74 -9.36
CA HIS A 56 -5.99 -15.21 -10.47
C HIS A 56 -7.06 -14.17 -10.84
N ASP A 57 -7.94 -13.85 -9.88
CA ASP A 57 -9.06 -12.91 -10.11
C ASP A 57 -8.56 -11.51 -10.51
N LYS A 58 -7.46 -11.07 -9.86
CA LYS A 58 -6.82 -9.79 -10.19
C LYS A 58 -6.31 -9.75 -11.61
N LEU A 59 -5.67 -10.82 -12.10
CA LEU A 59 -5.10 -10.86 -13.45
C LEU A 59 -6.18 -11.04 -14.52
N GLU A 60 -7.21 -11.83 -14.23
CA GLU A 60 -8.37 -11.99 -15.13
C GLU A 60 -9.03 -10.63 -15.42
N ASP A 61 -9.33 -9.86 -14.37
CA ASP A 61 -9.91 -8.54 -14.54
C ASP A 61 -8.94 -7.56 -15.21
N LEU A 62 -7.65 -7.58 -14.83
CA LEU A 62 -6.64 -6.72 -15.43
C LEU A 62 -6.50 -6.97 -16.94
N PHE A 63 -6.41 -8.21 -17.36
CA PHE A 63 -6.24 -8.55 -18.76
C PHE A 63 -7.51 -8.22 -19.56
N ARG A 64 -8.69 -8.48 -18.99
CA ARG A 64 -9.95 -8.04 -19.60
C ARG A 64 -10.02 -6.52 -19.76
N ASP A 65 -9.58 -5.75 -18.77
CA ASP A 65 -9.57 -4.29 -18.86
C ASP A 65 -8.55 -3.79 -19.88
N ILE A 66 -7.36 -4.43 -20.01
CA ILE A 66 -6.37 -4.14 -21.04
C ILE A 66 -6.94 -4.45 -22.44
N ASP A 67 -7.64 -5.56 -22.60
CA ASP A 67 -8.24 -5.95 -23.89
C ASP A 67 -9.35 -4.99 -24.32
N ASN A 68 -10.04 -4.36 -23.37
CA ASN A 68 -11.09 -3.39 -23.63
C ASN A 68 -10.58 -1.94 -23.74
N ALA A 69 -9.29 -1.69 -23.51
CA ALA A 69 -8.68 -0.36 -23.61
C ALA A 69 -8.86 0.25 -25.00
N LYS A 70 -9.18 1.56 -25.03
CA LYS A 70 -9.45 2.31 -26.28
C LYS A 70 -8.41 3.36 -26.60
N LYS A 71 -7.67 3.85 -25.60
CA LYS A 71 -6.74 4.97 -25.77
C LYS A 71 -5.35 4.66 -25.26
N LYS A 72 -5.23 4.14 -24.03
CA LYS A 72 -3.93 3.95 -23.41
C LYS A 72 -3.92 2.86 -22.33
N VAL A 73 -2.76 2.23 -22.17
CA VAL A 73 -2.44 1.34 -21.05
C VAL A 73 -1.06 1.73 -20.53
N TRP A 74 -0.99 2.22 -19.30
CA TRP A 74 0.25 2.53 -18.61
C TRP A 74 0.42 1.57 -17.44
N ILE A 75 1.55 0.87 -17.40
CA ILE A 75 1.80 -0.20 -16.44
C ILE A 75 3.19 -0.07 -15.82
N GLU A 76 3.25 -0.14 -14.49
CA GLU A 76 4.47 -0.04 -13.68
C GLU A 76 4.49 -1.13 -12.63
N TYR A 77 5.53 -1.97 -12.65
CA TYR A 77 5.71 -3.05 -11.69
C TYR A 77 7.19 -3.22 -11.33
N LEU A 78 7.45 -3.65 -10.09
CA LEU A 78 8.78 -4.13 -9.71
C LEU A 78 9.16 -5.35 -10.55
N ILE A 79 8.23 -6.29 -10.75
CA ILE A 79 8.45 -7.54 -11.46
C ILE A 79 7.31 -7.78 -12.46
N ILE A 80 7.68 -7.92 -13.73
CA ILE A 80 6.95 -8.67 -14.74
C ILE A 80 7.88 -9.81 -15.14
N ALA A 81 7.59 -11.03 -14.68
CA ALA A 81 8.52 -12.15 -14.82
C ALA A 81 8.53 -12.76 -16.22
N ASN A 82 9.65 -13.41 -16.58
CA ASN A 82 9.73 -14.18 -17.82
C ASN A 82 9.17 -15.60 -17.64
N ASP A 83 7.95 -15.69 -17.16
CA ASP A 83 7.18 -16.93 -16.94
C ASP A 83 5.86 -16.89 -17.74
N SER A 84 4.98 -17.84 -17.50
CA SER A 84 3.72 -17.96 -18.23
C SER A 84 2.84 -16.74 -18.09
N VAL A 85 2.67 -16.27 -16.86
CA VAL A 85 1.82 -15.11 -16.54
C VAL A 85 2.41 -13.81 -17.08
N GLY A 86 3.73 -13.62 -16.96
CA GLY A 86 4.38 -12.43 -17.51
C GLY A 86 4.34 -12.39 -19.04
N LYS A 87 4.54 -13.52 -19.72
CA LYS A 87 4.39 -13.61 -21.19
C LYS A 87 2.96 -13.31 -21.63
N LEU A 88 1.98 -13.82 -20.88
CA LEU A 88 0.57 -13.53 -21.13
C LEU A 88 0.29 -12.03 -20.99
N CYS A 89 0.82 -11.38 -19.94
CA CYS A 89 0.70 -9.93 -19.76
C CYS A 89 1.27 -9.16 -20.96
N ILE A 90 2.48 -9.50 -21.42
CA ILE A 90 3.10 -8.86 -22.59
C ILE A 90 2.24 -9.07 -23.84
N SER A 91 1.65 -10.24 -24.04
CA SER A 91 0.74 -10.50 -25.17
C SER A 91 -0.49 -9.58 -25.16
N HIS A 92 -1.14 -9.37 -24.00
CA HIS A 92 -2.27 -8.43 -23.88
C HIS A 92 -1.83 -6.98 -24.16
N LEU A 93 -0.65 -6.57 -23.68
CA LEU A 93 -0.09 -5.24 -23.96
C LEU A 93 0.23 -5.04 -25.45
N GLU A 94 0.82 -6.04 -26.10
CA GLU A 94 1.04 -6.04 -27.55
C GLU A 94 -0.27 -5.90 -28.33
N GLN A 95 -1.30 -6.66 -27.95
CA GLN A 95 -2.61 -6.57 -28.61
C GLN A 95 -3.23 -5.18 -28.42
N ALA A 96 -3.10 -4.57 -27.23
CA ALA A 96 -3.53 -3.20 -26.99
C ALA A 96 -2.78 -2.20 -27.90
N ALA A 97 -1.45 -2.34 -28.04
CA ALA A 97 -0.64 -1.53 -28.96
C ALA A 97 -1.08 -1.72 -30.42
N ARG A 98 -1.33 -2.95 -30.86
CA ARG A 98 -1.84 -3.27 -32.21
C ARG A 98 -3.22 -2.66 -32.49
N ARG A 99 -4.06 -2.48 -31.46
CA ARG A 99 -5.35 -1.75 -31.55
C ARG A 99 -5.18 -0.22 -31.62
N GLY A 100 -3.96 0.30 -31.50
CA GLY A 100 -3.65 1.74 -31.53
C GLY A 100 -3.67 2.41 -30.18
N CYS A 101 -3.71 1.66 -29.06
CA CYS A 101 -3.55 2.23 -27.74
C CYS A 101 -2.11 2.70 -27.51
N GLU A 102 -1.94 3.79 -26.79
CA GLU A 102 -0.65 4.20 -26.24
C GLU A 102 -0.27 3.27 -25.08
N VAL A 103 0.67 2.37 -25.30
CA VAL A 103 1.12 1.43 -24.28
C VAL A 103 2.47 1.87 -23.72
N ARG A 104 2.51 2.19 -22.44
CA ARG A 104 3.75 2.52 -21.70
C ARG A 104 3.99 1.49 -20.61
N MET A 105 5.19 0.97 -20.54
CA MET A 105 5.60 0.00 -19.53
C MET A 105 6.86 0.46 -18.82
N MET A 106 6.87 0.32 -17.50
CA MET A 106 8.04 0.54 -16.67
C MET A 106 8.23 -0.62 -15.69
N THR A 107 9.47 -1.13 -15.59
CA THR A 107 9.85 -2.14 -14.60
C THR A 107 11.15 -1.78 -13.93
N ASP A 108 11.38 -2.33 -12.73
CA ASP A 108 12.66 -2.19 -12.04
C ASP A 108 13.71 -3.14 -12.64
N ASP A 109 14.94 -2.66 -12.76
CA ASP A 109 16.07 -3.42 -13.31
C ASP A 109 16.67 -4.46 -12.32
N TYR A 110 16.30 -4.41 -11.04
CA TYR A 110 16.93 -5.20 -9.97
C TYR A 110 16.68 -6.70 -10.06
N LYS A 111 15.46 -7.10 -10.44
CA LYS A 111 15.04 -8.51 -10.49
C LYS A 111 15.15 -9.13 -11.88
N ASP A 112 15.59 -8.37 -12.86
CA ASP A 112 15.65 -8.83 -14.24
C ASP A 112 16.65 -9.98 -14.45
N TRP A 113 17.77 -9.95 -13.76
CA TRP A 113 18.81 -10.98 -13.90
C TRP A 113 18.42 -12.36 -13.36
N GLU A 114 17.47 -12.43 -12.43
CA GLU A 114 17.00 -13.69 -11.87
C GLU A 114 15.74 -14.22 -12.57
N ARG A 115 14.85 -13.35 -13.03
CA ARG A 115 13.50 -13.72 -13.49
C ARG A 115 12.96 -12.87 -14.64
N GLY A 116 13.72 -11.93 -15.17
CA GLY A 116 13.24 -10.97 -16.15
C GLY A 116 13.26 -11.51 -17.60
N TYR A 117 12.74 -10.67 -18.50
CA TYR A 117 12.75 -10.92 -19.96
C TYR A 117 14.12 -10.68 -20.63
N GLY A 118 15.20 -10.64 -19.88
CA GLY A 118 16.47 -10.15 -20.39
C GLY A 118 16.44 -8.64 -20.68
N MET A 119 15.59 -7.92 -19.97
CA MET A 119 15.31 -6.50 -20.19
C MET A 119 16.52 -5.59 -19.90
N ARG A 120 17.57 -6.12 -19.28
CA ARG A 120 18.85 -5.41 -19.11
C ARG A 120 19.61 -5.23 -20.39
N THR A 121 19.45 -6.19 -21.31
CA THR A 121 20.14 -6.10 -22.58
C THR A 121 19.42 -5.11 -23.49
N LYS A 122 20.20 -4.50 -24.38
CA LYS A 122 19.62 -3.65 -25.42
C LYS A 122 18.63 -4.43 -26.26
N GLU A 123 19.01 -5.65 -26.61
CA GLU A 123 18.23 -6.58 -27.43
C GLU A 123 16.89 -6.92 -26.77
N GLY A 124 16.90 -7.21 -25.47
CA GLY A 124 15.67 -7.49 -24.70
C GLY A 124 14.73 -6.30 -24.66
N MET A 125 15.27 -5.09 -24.41
CA MET A 125 14.45 -3.87 -24.44
C MET A 125 13.92 -3.57 -25.84
N ASP A 126 14.73 -3.74 -26.86
CA ASP A 126 14.32 -3.49 -28.25
C ASP A 126 13.30 -4.54 -28.70
N SER A 127 13.37 -5.78 -28.21
CA SER A 127 12.36 -6.81 -28.44
C SER A 127 10.99 -6.38 -27.89
N ILE A 128 10.90 -5.90 -26.64
CA ILE A 128 9.64 -5.39 -26.09
C ILE A 128 9.14 -4.17 -26.86
N ARG A 129 10.03 -3.25 -27.23
CA ARG A 129 9.66 -2.06 -28.00
C ARG A 129 9.16 -2.39 -29.41
N SER A 130 9.70 -3.44 -30.04
CA SER A 130 9.26 -3.90 -31.38
C SER A 130 7.80 -4.38 -31.39
N LEU A 131 7.23 -4.70 -30.20
CA LEU A 131 5.82 -5.04 -30.04
C LEU A 131 4.89 -3.79 -29.98
N GLY A 132 5.45 -2.58 -30.12
CA GLY A 132 4.70 -1.31 -30.02
C GLY A 132 4.53 -0.82 -28.58
N ILE A 133 5.27 -1.39 -27.63
CA ILE A 133 5.25 -1.01 -26.20
C ILE A 133 6.37 0.00 -25.94
N ASP A 134 6.03 1.23 -25.52
CA ASP A 134 7.04 2.21 -25.07
C ASP A 134 7.55 1.80 -23.70
N PHE A 135 8.71 1.13 -23.69
CA PHE A 135 9.28 0.49 -22.52
C PHE A 135 10.50 1.23 -21.98
N VAL A 136 10.50 1.46 -20.66
CA VAL A 136 11.65 1.98 -19.93
C VAL A 136 11.94 1.15 -18.68
N THR A 137 13.21 1.06 -18.29
CA THR A 137 13.62 0.46 -17.02
C THR A 137 13.92 1.53 -16.00
N PHE A 138 13.47 1.30 -14.77
CA PHE A 138 13.77 2.14 -13.64
C PHE A 138 15.21 1.85 -13.15
N ASP A 139 16.00 2.91 -12.99
CA ASP A 139 17.38 2.92 -12.45
C ASP A 139 18.27 1.74 -12.92
N ARG A 140 18.68 1.80 -14.19
CA ARG A 140 19.69 0.89 -14.72
C ARG A 140 20.91 0.82 -13.80
N PHE A 141 21.34 -0.39 -13.53
CA PHE A 141 22.54 -0.68 -12.80
C PHE A 141 23.76 0.02 -13.43
N LYS A 142 24.28 1.08 -12.82
CA LYS A 142 25.49 1.77 -13.22
C LYS A 142 26.51 1.69 -12.10
N PHE A 143 27.74 1.30 -12.45
CA PHE A 143 28.90 1.43 -11.54
C PHE A 143 29.27 2.93 -11.41
N PRO A 144 29.59 3.44 -10.19
CA PRO A 144 29.67 2.76 -8.91
C PRO A 144 28.35 2.82 -8.11
N TRP A 145 27.96 1.74 -7.56
CA TRP A 145 27.02 1.26 -6.52
C TRP A 145 25.93 2.17 -5.92
N TYR A 146 25.91 3.47 -6.10
CA TYR A 146 25.04 4.41 -5.39
C TYR A 146 23.54 4.27 -5.73
N ASN A 147 23.20 3.72 -6.87
CA ASN A 147 21.82 3.57 -7.32
C ASN A 147 21.15 2.27 -6.90
N HIS A 148 21.92 1.31 -6.30
CA HIS A 148 21.38 0.00 -5.91
C HIS A 148 20.47 0.04 -4.68
N VAL A 149 20.52 1.13 -3.94
CA VAL A 149 19.74 1.29 -2.71
C VAL A 149 18.29 1.60 -3.02
N TYR A 150 18.00 2.29 -4.13
CA TYR A 150 16.66 2.77 -4.47
C TYR A 150 16.04 1.87 -5.54
N ARG A 151 14.96 1.17 -5.20
CA ARG A 151 14.22 0.30 -6.11
C ARG A 151 12.82 0.84 -6.36
N ASP A 152 12.30 0.57 -7.53
CA ASP A 152 10.91 0.84 -7.82
C ASP A 152 10.06 -0.34 -7.37
N HIS A 153 9.39 -0.15 -6.25
CA HIS A 153 8.55 -1.19 -5.65
C HIS A 153 7.05 -0.95 -5.92
N ARG A 154 6.70 0.04 -6.74
CA ARG A 154 5.31 0.35 -7.08
C ARG A 154 4.70 -0.71 -7.98
N LYS A 155 3.38 -0.85 -7.91
CA LYS A 155 2.56 -1.70 -8.77
C LYS A 155 1.32 -0.90 -9.10
N ILE A 156 1.38 -0.21 -10.25
CA ILE A 156 0.36 0.72 -10.70
C ILE A 156 -0.02 0.41 -12.13
N VAL A 157 -1.31 0.41 -12.43
CA VAL A 157 -1.82 0.38 -13.80
C VAL A 157 -2.82 1.50 -13.99
N ASN A 158 -2.77 2.18 -15.14
CA ASN A 158 -3.76 3.14 -15.58
C ASN A 158 -4.24 2.77 -16.98
N ILE A 159 -5.54 2.58 -17.13
CA ILE A 159 -6.20 2.25 -18.39
C ILE A 159 -7.20 3.35 -18.70
N ASP A 160 -7.03 4.02 -19.83
CA ASP A 160 -7.91 5.06 -20.38
C ASP A 160 -8.23 6.22 -19.41
N ASP A 161 -7.41 6.47 -18.38
CA ASP A 161 -7.66 7.40 -17.28
C ASP A 161 -8.95 7.12 -16.47
N SER A 162 -9.53 5.95 -16.63
CA SER A 162 -10.83 5.61 -16.04
C SER A 162 -10.79 4.38 -15.13
N ILE A 163 -9.80 3.51 -15.33
CA ILE A 163 -9.57 2.31 -14.54
C ILE A 163 -8.14 2.32 -14.05
N GLY A 164 -7.95 2.11 -12.76
CA GLY A 164 -6.63 2.02 -12.14
C GLY A 164 -6.48 0.82 -11.23
N TYR A 165 -5.26 0.30 -11.12
CA TYR A 165 -4.92 -0.78 -10.20
C TYR A 165 -3.75 -0.36 -9.32
N ILE A 166 -3.82 -0.64 -8.01
CA ILE A 166 -2.75 -0.39 -7.05
C ILE A 166 -2.77 -1.43 -5.93
N GLY A 167 -1.58 -1.89 -5.50
CA GLY A 167 -1.48 -2.87 -4.40
C GLY A 167 -0.15 -3.59 -4.34
N GLY A 168 -0.15 -4.82 -3.80
CA GLY A 168 1.06 -5.60 -3.53
C GLY A 168 1.44 -6.63 -4.59
N PHE A 169 0.48 -7.14 -5.42
CA PHE A 169 0.74 -8.16 -6.43
C PHE A 169 1.70 -7.70 -7.53
N ASN A 170 2.70 -8.50 -7.84
CA ASN A 170 3.44 -8.40 -9.10
C ASN A 170 2.80 -9.26 -10.22
N ILE A 171 3.44 -9.32 -11.38
CA ILE A 171 3.05 -10.12 -12.54
C ILE A 171 4.02 -11.29 -12.65
N ALA A 172 3.68 -12.42 -12.05
CA ALA A 172 4.50 -13.65 -12.08
C ALA A 172 3.67 -14.86 -11.67
N ASP A 173 4.08 -16.05 -12.15
CA ASP A 173 3.38 -17.33 -11.91
C ASP A 173 3.17 -17.62 -10.43
N TYR A 174 4.13 -17.29 -9.56
CA TYR A 174 4.02 -17.61 -8.14
C TYR A 174 2.98 -16.77 -7.38
N TYR A 175 2.52 -15.64 -7.93
CA TYR A 175 1.38 -14.89 -7.39
C TYR A 175 0.04 -15.56 -7.67
N VAL A 176 0.00 -16.48 -8.65
CA VAL A 176 -1.22 -17.22 -9.06
C VAL A 176 -1.17 -18.65 -8.54
N ASN A 177 -0.05 -19.33 -8.80
CA ASN A 177 0.11 -20.77 -8.56
C ASN A 177 0.79 -21.09 -7.21
N GLY A 178 1.17 -20.06 -6.46
CA GLY A 178 1.97 -20.22 -5.26
C GLY A 178 3.46 -20.48 -5.56
N ASN A 179 4.24 -20.57 -4.49
CA ASN A 179 5.69 -20.80 -4.54
C ASN A 179 6.03 -22.10 -3.80
N PRO A 180 6.79 -23.05 -4.39
CA PRO A 180 7.15 -24.31 -3.73
C PRO A 180 7.79 -24.14 -2.34
N SER A 181 8.49 -23.04 -2.11
CA SER A 181 9.18 -22.76 -0.83
C SER A 181 8.28 -22.20 0.26
N TYR A 182 7.16 -21.52 -0.13
CA TYR A 182 6.31 -20.76 0.78
C TYR A 182 4.83 -21.18 0.73
N GLY A 183 4.45 -22.08 -0.18
CA GLY A 183 3.06 -22.43 -0.42
C GLY A 183 2.33 -21.38 -1.27
N GLY A 184 1.07 -21.15 -0.98
CA GLY A 184 0.29 -20.10 -1.66
C GLY A 184 0.90 -18.71 -1.46
N TRP A 185 0.45 -17.77 -2.28
CA TRP A 185 0.83 -16.37 -2.17
C TRP A 185 -0.43 -15.53 -1.95
N HIS A 186 -0.53 -14.91 -0.79
CA HIS A 186 -1.67 -14.06 -0.44
C HIS A 186 -1.22 -12.60 -0.40
N ASP A 187 -1.87 -11.74 -1.18
CA ASP A 187 -1.57 -10.32 -1.25
C ASP A 187 -2.87 -9.52 -1.44
N THR A 188 -2.80 -8.20 -1.38
CA THR A 188 -3.96 -7.34 -1.59
C THR A 188 -3.70 -6.34 -2.72
N HIS A 189 -4.70 -6.19 -3.59
CA HIS A 189 -4.72 -5.20 -4.66
C HIS A 189 -6.11 -4.61 -4.77
N ILE A 190 -6.23 -3.38 -5.22
CA ILE A 190 -7.52 -2.77 -5.53
C ILE A 190 -7.58 -2.28 -6.96
N ARG A 191 -8.75 -2.41 -7.56
CA ARG A 191 -9.16 -1.77 -8.81
C ARG A 191 -10.05 -0.61 -8.47
N ILE A 192 -9.75 0.56 -9.02
CA ILE A 192 -10.45 1.80 -8.76
C ILE A 192 -10.98 2.33 -10.09
N THR A 193 -12.18 2.89 -10.10
CA THR A 193 -12.75 3.54 -11.28
C THR A 193 -13.16 4.98 -11.02
N GLY A 194 -13.28 5.76 -12.07
CA GLY A 194 -13.71 7.16 -12.00
C GLY A 194 -12.55 8.14 -11.80
N ALA A 195 -12.86 9.32 -11.29
CA ALA A 195 -11.93 10.45 -11.16
C ALA A 195 -10.71 10.14 -10.28
N ALA A 196 -10.82 9.17 -9.36
CA ALA A 196 -9.70 8.79 -8.49
C ALA A 196 -8.50 8.22 -9.26
N VAL A 197 -8.67 7.76 -10.50
CA VAL A 197 -7.57 7.29 -11.36
C VAL A 197 -6.59 8.40 -11.72
N GLU A 198 -7.00 9.67 -11.67
CA GLU A 198 -6.14 10.82 -11.95
C GLU A 198 -4.89 10.84 -11.08
N GLY A 199 -5.01 10.62 -9.77
CA GLY A 199 -3.87 10.66 -8.87
C GLY A 199 -2.80 9.64 -9.23
N MET A 200 -3.22 8.43 -9.54
CA MET A 200 -2.37 7.33 -9.96
C MET A 200 -1.68 7.62 -11.31
N ALA A 201 -2.46 8.11 -12.29
CA ALA A 201 -1.94 8.49 -13.60
C ALA A 201 -0.88 9.60 -13.52
N ARG A 202 -1.08 10.58 -12.62
CA ARG A 202 -0.10 11.66 -12.37
C ARG A 202 1.22 11.11 -11.85
N TYR A 203 1.18 10.17 -10.91
CA TYR A 203 2.39 9.55 -10.36
C TYR A 203 3.14 8.75 -11.41
N PHE A 204 2.46 7.88 -12.14
CA PHE A 204 3.08 7.15 -13.25
C PHE A 204 3.73 8.11 -14.24
N HIS A 205 3.00 9.12 -14.70
CA HIS A 205 3.49 10.06 -15.71
C HIS A 205 4.74 10.82 -15.25
N GLN A 206 4.76 11.32 -14.00
CA GLN A 206 5.92 12.02 -13.45
C GLN A 206 7.15 11.12 -13.40
N GLN A 207 7.00 9.86 -12.99
CA GLN A 207 8.11 8.91 -12.91
C GLN A 207 8.58 8.48 -14.31
N TYR A 208 7.65 8.24 -15.20
CA TYR A 208 7.95 7.86 -16.58
C TYR A 208 8.73 8.97 -17.29
N GLN A 209 8.37 10.25 -17.11
CA GLN A 209 9.13 11.39 -17.63
C GLN A 209 10.52 11.52 -17.00
N TYR A 210 10.63 11.27 -15.71
CA TYR A 210 11.91 11.37 -15.00
C TYR A 210 12.90 10.29 -15.45
N ARG A 211 12.42 9.10 -15.78
CA ARG A 211 13.23 7.93 -16.17
C ARG A 211 13.26 7.66 -17.65
N GLY A 212 12.24 8.08 -18.34
CA GLY A 212 12.07 7.84 -19.75
C GLY A 212 12.91 8.73 -20.65
N THR A 213 12.82 8.48 -21.92
CA THR A 213 13.55 9.12 -23.00
C THR A 213 13.09 10.52 -23.36
N GLY A 214 12.57 11.28 -22.38
CA GLY A 214 12.34 12.71 -22.58
C GLY A 214 10.96 13.09 -23.07
N GLY A 215 9.93 12.39 -22.71
CA GLY A 215 8.56 12.87 -22.84
C GLY A 215 8.36 14.17 -22.07
N LYS A 216 8.73 15.30 -22.68
CA LYS A 216 8.59 16.65 -22.13
C LYS A 216 7.15 17.16 -22.21
N GLY A 217 6.16 16.38 -21.81
CA GLY A 217 4.77 16.80 -21.79
C GLY A 217 4.27 16.99 -20.38
N LYS A 218 3.37 17.92 -20.14
CA LYS A 218 2.57 17.96 -18.92
C LYS A 218 1.47 16.91 -19.07
N TYR A 219 1.29 16.07 -18.05
CA TYR A 219 0.09 15.24 -17.99
C TYR A 219 -1.12 16.13 -17.82
N THR A 220 -2.07 16.01 -18.72
CA THR A 220 -3.35 16.70 -18.64
C THR A 220 -4.46 15.66 -18.50
N PHE A 221 -5.08 15.65 -17.34
CA PHE A 221 -6.23 14.81 -17.09
C PHE A 221 -7.49 15.48 -17.68
N ALA A 222 -8.25 14.72 -18.45
CA ALA A 222 -9.49 15.20 -19.02
C ALA A 222 -10.61 15.22 -17.96
N ARG A 223 -10.56 16.19 -17.06
CA ARG A 223 -11.47 16.29 -15.91
C ARG A 223 -12.95 16.30 -16.31
N TYR A 224 -13.27 16.85 -17.48
CA TYR A 224 -14.64 16.87 -17.98
C TYR A 224 -15.28 15.49 -18.15
N LEU A 225 -14.47 14.42 -18.32
CA LEU A 225 -14.97 13.05 -18.39
C LEU A 225 -15.55 12.57 -17.06
N PHE A 226 -15.18 13.22 -15.95
CA PHE A 226 -15.54 12.83 -14.59
C PHE A 226 -16.12 14.00 -13.78
N ASP A 227 -16.62 15.04 -14.48
CA ASP A 227 -17.22 16.20 -13.83
C ASP A 227 -18.35 15.80 -12.85
N GLU A 228 -19.10 14.76 -13.18
CA GLU A 228 -20.15 14.23 -12.30
C GLU A 228 -19.59 13.65 -11.02
N ASP A 229 -18.45 12.93 -11.09
CA ASP A 229 -17.78 12.37 -9.92
C ASP A 229 -17.35 13.48 -8.96
N TYR A 230 -16.90 14.63 -9.48
CA TYR A 230 -16.51 15.78 -8.65
C TYR A 230 -17.70 16.61 -8.13
N ARG A 231 -18.78 16.72 -8.91
CA ARG A 231 -19.98 17.49 -8.53
C ARG A 231 -20.86 16.76 -7.53
N ASN A 232 -20.93 15.42 -7.62
CA ASN A 232 -21.83 14.59 -6.83
C ASN A 232 -21.13 14.00 -5.57
N VAL A 233 -20.04 14.60 -5.12
CA VAL A 233 -19.34 14.17 -3.90
C VAL A 233 -20.23 14.40 -2.69
N ASN A 234 -20.55 13.33 -1.97
CA ASN A 234 -21.27 13.34 -0.71
C ASN A 234 -20.55 12.52 0.36
N GLU A 235 -21.16 12.29 1.50
CA GLU A 235 -20.58 11.53 2.61
C GLU A 235 -20.36 10.05 2.28
N HIS A 236 -21.13 9.49 1.35
CA HIS A 236 -21.03 8.09 0.91
C HIS A 236 -20.08 7.90 -0.28
N THR A 237 -19.59 8.98 -0.88
CA THR A 237 -18.66 8.90 -2.00
C THR A 237 -17.28 8.44 -1.51
N PRO A 238 -16.74 7.30 -2.00
CA PRO A 238 -15.38 6.88 -1.69
C PRO A 238 -14.39 7.96 -2.11
N LYS A 239 -13.47 8.31 -1.21
CA LYS A 239 -12.41 9.29 -1.50
C LYS A 239 -11.06 8.62 -1.38
N VAL A 240 -10.21 8.83 -2.37
CA VAL A 240 -8.87 8.25 -2.44
C VAL A 240 -7.83 9.36 -2.36
N VAL A 241 -6.87 9.21 -1.46
CA VAL A 241 -5.72 10.09 -1.32
C VAL A 241 -4.46 9.28 -1.54
N TYR A 242 -3.77 9.54 -2.65
CA TYR A 242 -2.50 8.87 -2.96
C TYR A 242 -1.34 9.55 -2.26
N PHE A 243 -0.36 8.75 -1.88
CA PHE A 243 0.93 9.21 -1.40
C PHE A 243 2.04 8.30 -1.92
N GLU A 244 3.21 8.87 -2.15
CA GLU A 244 4.35 8.12 -2.66
C GLU A 244 5.62 8.40 -1.86
N LEU A 245 6.53 7.43 -1.93
CA LEU A 245 7.93 7.61 -1.57
C LEU A 245 8.75 7.64 -2.85
N GLY A 246 9.70 8.55 -2.94
CA GLY A 246 10.61 8.55 -4.07
C GLY A 246 11.51 9.78 -4.14
N ARG A 247 12.55 9.64 -4.96
CA ARG A 247 13.61 10.65 -5.09
C ARG A 247 13.24 11.81 -6.00
N ALA A 248 12.20 11.69 -6.82
CA ALA A 248 11.79 12.72 -7.78
C ALA A 248 11.37 14.03 -7.09
N ASN A 249 10.99 13.95 -5.82
CA ASN A 249 10.66 15.11 -5.03
C ASN A 249 11.55 15.20 -3.79
N LYS A 250 12.68 15.88 -3.89
CA LYS A 250 13.63 16.07 -2.78
C LYS A 250 12.98 16.66 -1.52
N GLN A 251 11.89 17.39 -1.67
CA GLN A 251 11.13 18.00 -0.57
C GLN A 251 10.16 17.04 0.09
N LYS A 252 9.70 15.98 -0.62
CA LYS A 252 8.68 15.03 -0.17
C LYS A 252 9.21 13.64 0.23
N LYS A 253 10.52 13.49 0.47
CA LYS A 253 11.17 12.19 0.84
C LYS A 253 10.54 11.44 2.02
N ALA A 254 9.74 12.11 2.83
CA ALA A 254 9.11 11.54 4.01
C ALA A 254 7.58 11.44 3.89
N GLU A 255 6.99 11.79 2.74
CA GLU A 255 5.52 11.92 2.58
C GLU A 255 4.78 10.66 3.03
N ALA A 256 5.06 9.49 2.44
CA ALA A 256 4.39 8.25 2.85
C ALA A 256 4.66 7.88 4.31
N ARG A 257 5.89 8.05 4.79
CA ARG A 257 6.21 7.80 6.19
C ARG A 257 5.43 8.73 7.12
N ASN A 258 5.32 10.01 6.80
CA ASN A 258 4.60 10.98 7.59
C ASN A 258 3.08 10.74 7.52
N ALA A 259 2.56 10.35 6.35
CA ALA A 259 1.16 9.97 6.18
C ALA A 259 0.80 8.73 7.04
N ILE A 260 1.69 7.72 7.09
CA ILE A 260 1.53 6.55 7.94
C ILE A 260 1.61 6.91 9.43
N ILE A 261 2.52 7.81 9.82
CA ILE A 261 2.60 8.32 11.20
C ILE A 261 1.30 9.03 11.57
N ALA A 262 0.79 9.91 10.70
CA ALA A 262 -0.46 10.62 10.91
C ALA A 262 -1.65 9.65 11.05
N ALA A 263 -1.66 8.55 10.30
CA ALA A 263 -2.67 7.51 10.41
C ALA A 263 -2.65 6.84 11.81
N PHE A 264 -1.47 6.48 12.32
CA PHE A 264 -1.35 5.97 13.69
C PHE A 264 -1.76 7.01 14.74
N ASP A 265 -1.40 8.27 14.55
CA ASP A 265 -1.71 9.34 15.49
C ASP A 265 -3.19 9.76 15.45
N ALA A 266 -3.88 9.58 14.32
CA ALA A 266 -5.32 9.85 14.18
C ALA A 266 -6.23 8.77 14.76
N ALA A 267 -5.75 7.53 14.84
CA ALA A 267 -6.53 6.39 15.33
C ALA A 267 -6.98 6.58 16.79
N GLN A 268 -8.23 6.22 17.10
CA GLN A 268 -8.87 6.38 18.42
C GLN A 268 -9.31 5.06 19.04
N ASP A 269 -9.66 4.07 18.20
CA ASP A 269 -10.23 2.80 18.65
C ASP A 269 -9.38 1.60 18.19
N THR A 270 -9.25 1.40 16.88
CA THR A 270 -8.68 0.16 16.34
C THR A 270 -7.74 0.43 15.18
N ILE A 271 -6.60 -0.26 15.17
CA ILE A 271 -5.72 -0.38 14.00
C ILE A 271 -5.49 -1.86 13.70
N ARG A 272 -5.86 -2.29 12.51
CA ARG A 272 -5.51 -3.60 11.95
C ARG A 272 -4.51 -3.40 10.80
N MET A 273 -3.38 -4.06 10.87
CA MET A 273 -2.31 -3.84 9.88
C MET A 273 -1.66 -5.15 9.48
N VAL A 274 -1.60 -5.41 8.17
CA VAL A 274 -0.86 -6.53 7.61
C VAL A 274 0.37 -6.01 6.86
N SER A 275 1.52 -6.63 7.12
CA SER A 275 2.74 -6.39 6.35
C SER A 275 3.65 -7.62 6.42
N PRO A 276 4.27 -8.06 5.29
CA PRO A 276 5.19 -9.19 5.32
C PRO A 276 6.44 -8.92 6.18
N TYR A 277 6.77 -7.65 6.35
CA TYR A 277 7.93 -7.21 7.13
C TYR A 277 7.51 -6.21 8.18
N LEU A 278 7.93 -6.46 9.42
CA LEU A 278 7.59 -5.64 10.58
C LEU A 278 8.89 -5.12 11.24
N LEU A 279 9.60 -4.26 10.52
CA LEU A 279 10.86 -3.65 10.98
C LEU A 279 10.92 -2.17 10.59
N PRO A 280 9.92 -1.36 11.01
CA PRO A 280 9.77 0.02 10.56
C PRO A 280 10.83 0.95 11.12
N THR A 281 10.90 2.15 10.56
CA THR A 281 11.77 3.22 11.04
C THR A 281 11.45 3.60 12.49
N HIS A 282 12.41 4.19 13.19
CA HIS A 282 12.22 4.61 14.58
C HIS A 282 10.98 5.50 14.78
N THR A 283 10.74 6.45 13.88
CA THR A 283 9.60 7.37 13.96
C THR A 283 8.25 6.67 13.81
N VAL A 284 8.13 5.69 12.90
CA VAL A 284 6.91 4.88 12.75
C VAL A 284 6.72 3.97 13.96
N ARG A 285 7.80 3.36 14.50
CA ARG A 285 7.72 2.57 15.75
C ARG A 285 7.19 3.39 16.91
N GLN A 286 7.62 4.64 17.04
CA GLN A 286 7.12 5.53 18.09
C GLN A 286 5.64 5.88 17.87
N ALA A 287 5.20 6.07 16.63
CA ALA A 287 3.78 6.31 16.34
C ALA A 287 2.90 5.09 16.71
N MET A 288 3.35 3.88 16.37
CA MET A 288 2.67 2.64 16.78
C MET A 288 2.56 2.53 18.31
N ILE A 289 3.66 2.82 19.03
CA ILE A 289 3.68 2.77 20.49
C ILE A 289 2.77 3.85 21.07
N ARG A 290 2.78 5.08 20.56
CA ARG A 290 1.86 6.13 21.02
C ARG A 290 0.39 5.74 20.82
N ALA A 291 0.04 5.07 19.73
CA ALA A 291 -1.31 4.57 19.53
C ALA A 291 -1.69 3.56 20.63
N LEU A 292 -0.83 2.58 20.90
CA LEU A 292 -1.02 1.61 21.97
C LEU A 292 -1.10 2.26 23.35
N ASP A 293 -0.22 3.22 23.65
CA ASP A 293 -0.18 3.94 24.93
C ASP A 293 -1.44 4.83 25.14
N ARG A 294 -2.13 5.23 24.06
CA ARG A 294 -3.46 5.87 24.10
C ARG A 294 -4.62 4.90 24.31
N GLY A 295 -4.35 3.59 24.29
CA GLY A 295 -5.37 2.56 24.45
C GLY A 295 -5.99 2.07 23.13
N VAL A 296 -5.44 2.47 21.98
CA VAL A 296 -5.88 1.98 20.67
C VAL A 296 -5.60 0.47 20.55
N HIS A 297 -6.59 -0.30 20.15
CA HIS A 297 -6.47 -1.73 19.91
C HIS A 297 -5.70 -1.98 18.61
N VAL A 298 -4.50 -2.54 18.70
CA VAL A 298 -3.62 -2.76 17.54
C VAL A 298 -3.43 -4.25 17.28
N GLU A 299 -3.83 -4.71 16.10
CA GLU A 299 -3.69 -6.09 15.64
C GLU A 299 -2.72 -6.17 14.43
N VAL A 300 -1.74 -7.08 14.51
CA VAL A 300 -0.67 -7.20 13.49
C VAL A 300 -0.39 -8.67 13.18
N PRO A 301 -0.99 -9.25 12.17
CA PRO A 301 -0.53 -10.50 11.58
C PRO A 301 0.66 -10.25 10.64
N PHE A 302 1.60 -11.20 10.64
CA PHE A 302 2.68 -11.28 9.66
C PHE A 302 3.08 -12.75 9.40
N PRO A 303 3.80 -13.06 8.29
CA PRO A 303 4.12 -14.44 7.96
C PRO A 303 4.96 -15.13 9.06
N LYS A 304 4.57 -16.34 9.44
CA LYS A 304 5.35 -17.19 10.35
C LYS A 304 6.70 -17.57 9.74
N LYS A 305 6.72 -17.81 8.42
CA LYS A 305 7.93 -18.08 7.62
C LYS A 305 8.12 -16.94 6.64
N GLY A 306 9.15 -16.14 6.83
CA GLY A 306 9.53 -15.07 5.90
C GLY A 306 10.36 -15.60 4.72
N ASP A 307 10.45 -14.80 3.67
CA ASP A 307 11.30 -15.05 2.50
C ASP A 307 12.77 -14.62 2.71
N MET A 308 13.04 -13.88 3.79
CA MET A 308 14.37 -13.41 4.19
C MET A 308 14.63 -13.67 5.68
N ASP A 309 15.54 -14.60 5.98
CA ASP A 309 15.88 -14.99 7.35
C ASP A 309 16.29 -13.82 8.23
N MET A 310 17.12 -12.92 7.72
CA MET A 310 17.61 -11.76 8.48
C MET A 310 16.46 -10.84 8.90
N LEU A 311 15.51 -10.55 8.02
CA LEU A 311 14.32 -9.77 8.36
C LEU A 311 13.45 -10.49 9.37
N SER A 312 13.30 -11.79 9.25
CA SER A 312 12.54 -12.61 10.22
C SER A 312 13.06 -12.44 11.63
N TYR A 313 14.40 -12.45 11.85
CA TYR A 313 14.97 -12.19 13.18
C TYR A 313 14.54 -10.84 13.76
N GLY A 314 14.60 -9.78 12.95
CA GLY A 314 14.20 -8.44 13.36
C GLY A 314 12.70 -8.31 13.59
N ASN A 315 11.87 -8.88 12.69
CA ASN A 315 10.41 -8.88 12.80
C ASN A 315 9.95 -9.45 14.16
N PHE A 316 10.41 -10.65 14.52
CA PHE A 316 10.06 -11.28 15.80
C PHE A 316 10.57 -10.50 17.01
N HIS A 317 11.74 -9.86 16.88
CA HIS A 317 12.25 -9.04 17.98
C HIS A 317 11.41 -7.78 18.19
N PHE A 318 11.03 -7.10 17.13
CA PHE A 318 10.18 -5.92 17.23
C PHE A 318 8.73 -6.26 17.61
N ALA A 319 8.17 -7.36 17.09
CA ALA A 319 6.86 -7.87 17.49
C ALA A 319 6.77 -8.12 19.01
N LYS A 320 7.83 -8.72 19.60
CA LYS A 320 7.93 -8.85 21.07
C LYS A 320 7.85 -7.50 21.80
N ARG A 321 8.36 -6.42 21.20
CA ARG A 321 8.27 -5.08 21.78
C ARG A 321 6.84 -4.57 21.72
N LEU A 322 6.15 -4.75 20.61
CA LEU A 322 4.74 -4.37 20.46
C LEU A 322 3.83 -5.09 21.47
N LEU A 323 4.05 -6.41 21.69
CA LEU A 323 3.34 -7.18 22.73
C LEU A 323 3.46 -6.57 24.13
N ARG A 324 4.61 -5.98 24.47
CA ARG A 324 4.82 -5.34 25.77
C ARG A 324 4.06 -4.02 25.95
N HIS A 325 3.63 -3.42 24.84
CA HIS A 325 2.77 -2.25 24.83
C HIS A 325 1.29 -2.61 24.60
N GLY A 326 0.94 -3.90 24.60
CA GLY A 326 -0.44 -4.34 24.53
C GLY A 326 -0.96 -4.66 23.14
N ALA A 327 -0.11 -4.69 22.10
CA ALA A 327 -0.52 -5.11 20.77
C ALA A 327 -0.89 -6.59 20.72
N HIS A 328 -1.83 -6.95 19.86
CA HIS A 328 -2.15 -8.34 19.49
C HIS A 328 -1.40 -8.72 18.22
N VAL A 329 -0.54 -9.70 18.32
CA VAL A 329 0.33 -10.14 17.21
C VAL A 329 0.00 -11.57 16.84
N PHE A 330 -0.07 -11.83 15.53
CA PHE A 330 -0.43 -13.12 14.98
C PHE A 330 0.57 -13.60 13.95
N LEU A 331 0.77 -14.91 13.85
CA LEU A 331 1.66 -15.57 12.89
C LEU A 331 0.85 -16.33 11.86
N TYR A 332 0.79 -15.81 10.64
CA TYR A 332 0.06 -16.42 9.55
C TYR A 332 0.76 -17.68 9.05
N LYS A 333 0.01 -18.79 8.93
CA LYS A 333 0.52 -20.14 8.58
C LYS A 333 0.17 -20.61 7.17
N GLY A 334 -0.92 -20.10 6.61
CA GLY A 334 -1.54 -20.68 5.42
C GLY A 334 -0.70 -20.57 4.15
N SER A 335 -0.02 -19.42 3.98
CA SER A 335 0.81 -19.12 2.80
C SER A 335 1.75 -17.97 3.14
N PHE A 336 2.50 -17.45 2.16
CA PHE A 336 3.23 -16.21 2.36
C PHE A 336 2.27 -15.02 2.26
N HIS A 337 1.93 -14.45 3.42
CA HIS A 337 1.06 -13.28 3.48
C HIS A 337 1.85 -12.02 3.14
N HIS A 338 1.65 -11.52 1.93
CA HIS A 338 2.45 -10.41 1.40
C HIS A 338 1.65 -9.10 1.28
N SER A 339 0.44 -9.01 1.84
CA SER A 339 -0.39 -7.79 1.83
C SER A 339 0.26 -6.63 2.56
N LYS A 340 0.01 -5.42 2.12
CA LYS A 340 0.39 -4.16 2.73
C LYS A 340 -0.84 -3.30 2.87
N ILE A 341 -1.59 -3.57 3.95
CA ILE A 341 -2.86 -2.92 4.26
C ILE A 341 -2.90 -2.45 5.70
N MET A 342 -3.70 -1.44 5.96
CA MET A 342 -4.03 -0.95 7.29
C MET A 342 -5.48 -0.48 7.30
N MET A 343 -6.24 -0.87 8.31
CA MET A 343 -7.59 -0.38 8.56
C MET A 343 -7.60 0.38 9.89
N ILE A 344 -8.29 1.52 9.93
CA ILE A 344 -8.32 2.44 11.06
C ILE A 344 -9.77 2.75 11.39
N ASP A 345 -10.18 2.43 12.61
CA ASP A 345 -11.47 2.74 13.23
C ASP A 345 -12.69 2.40 12.32
N GLY A 346 -12.55 1.39 11.43
CA GLY A 346 -13.58 0.98 10.47
C GLY A 346 -13.98 2.08 9.45
N THR A 347 -13.19 3.16 9.31
CA THR A 347 -13.54 4.32 8.50
C THR A 347 -12.57 4.60 7.37
N VAL A 348 -11.30 4.24 7.54
CA VAL A 348 -10.21 4.46 6.56
C VAL A 348 -9.41 3.21 6.40
N SER A 349 -9.03 2.91 5.17
CA SER A 349 -8.06 1.87 4.87
C SER A 349 -6.89 2.39 4.04
N MET A 350 -5.73 1.77 4.21
CA MET A 350 -4.54 1.96 3.36
C MET A 350 -4.31 0.71 2.55
N VAL A 351 -4.08 0.86 1.25
CA VAL A 351 -3.68 -0.22 0.34
C VAL A 351 -2.55 0.26 -0.56
N GLY A 352 -1.53 -0.58 -0.78
CA GLY A 352 -0.44 -0.21 -1.67
C GLY A 352 0.73 -1.17 -1.67
N SER A 353 1.90 -0.63 -1.99
CA SER A 353 3.15 -1.40 -2.07
C SER A 353 4.04 -1.25 -0.84
N VAL A 354 3.73 -0.32 0.09
CA VAL A 354 4.58 0.10 1.21
C VAL A 354 4.65 -0.96 2.30
N ASN A 355 5.80 -1.60 2.44
CA ASN A 355 6.06 -2.50 3.57
C ASN A 355 6.38 -1.72 4.86
N MET A 356 6.01 -2.29 6.02
CA MET A 356 6.39 -1.76 7.33
C MET A 356 7.84 -2.12 7.68
N ASN A 357 8.77 -1.75 6.80
CA ASN A 357 10.21 -1.86 7.05
C ASN A 357 10.92 -0.56 6.67
N SER A 358 12.16 -0.39 7.16
CA SER A 358 12.91 0.84 6.92
C SER A 358 13.26 1.04 5.46
N ARG A 359 13.40 -0.04 4.70
CA ARG A 359 13.69 0.04 3.27
C ARG A 359 12.56 0.73 2.52
N SER A 360 11.34 0.23 2.63
CA SER A 360 10.15 0.83 2.01
C SER A 360 9.86 2.24 2.54
N LEU A 361 10.16 2.52 3.82
CA LEU A 361 9.87 3.81 4.45
C LEU A 361 10.94 4.90 4.21
N LYS A 362 12.08 4.57 3.54
CA LYS A 362 13.19 5.51 3.33
C LYS A 362 13.80 5.50 1.94
N TRP A 363 13.87 4.32 1.32
CA TRP A 363 14.75 4.11 0.17
C TRP A 363 14.02 3.75 -1.10
N ASP A 364 13.06 2.81 -1.03
CA ASP A 364 12.34 2.34 -2.21
C ASP A 364 11.32 3.40 -2.68
N TYR A 365 11.05 3.38 -3.97
CA TYR A 365 9.94 4.10 -4.55
C TYR A 365 8.69 3.26 -4.37
N GLU A 366 7.77 3.77 -3.60
CA GLU A 366 6.54 3.10 -3.20
C GLU A 366 5.34 3.96 -3.56
N ALA A 367 4.20 3.32 -3.72
CA ALA A 367 2.92 4.01 -3.85
C ALA A 367 1.86 3.30 -3.01
N ALA A 368 1.09 4.08 -2.31
CA ALA A 368 -0.09 3.62 -1.61
C ALA A 368 -1.18 4.70 -1.63
N CYS A 369 -2.37 4.32 -1.24
CA CYS A 369 -3.44 5.27 -1.03
C CYS A 369 -4.17 4.99 0.27
N PHE A 370 -4.69 6.05 0.88
CA PHE A 370 -5.77 5.96 1.83
C PHE A 370 -7.10 5.99 1.09
N VAL A 371 -7.97 5.07 1.44
CA VAL A 371 -9.35 4.98 0.97
C VAL A 371 -10.26 5.36 2.14
N PHE A 372 -10.93 6.48 2.01
CA PHE A 372 -11.93 6.99 2.95
C PHE A 372 -13.29 6.48 2.50
N ASP A 373 -13.57 5.23 2.83
CA ASP A 373 -14.82 4.54 2.51
C ASP A 373 -15.07 3.42 3.51
N ARG A 374 -16.15 3.54 4.27
CA ARG A 374 -16.54 2.54 5.29
C ARG A 374 -16.82 1.17 4.68
N LYS A 375 -17.40 1.12 3.47
CA LYS A 375 -17.71 -0.15 2.79
C LYS A 375 -16.42 -0.90 2.43
N THR A 376 -15.48 -0.23 1.80
CA THR A 376 -14.16 -0.81 1.46
C THR A 376 -13.41 -1.23 2.72
N THR A 377 -13.43 -0.40 3.78
CA THR A 377 -12.76 -0.72 5.04
C THR A 377 -13.38 -1.94 5.71
N ALA A 378 -14.72 -2.03 5.76
CA ALA A 378 -15.43 -3.19 6.33
C ALA A 378 -15.15 -4.49 5.55
N GLU A 379 -15.02 -4.42 4.22
CA GLU A 379 -14.63 -5.58 3.41
C GLU A 379 -13.19 -6.03 3.72
N LEU A 380 -12.24 -5.10 3.85
CA LEU A 380 -10.87 -5.42 4.28
C LEU A 380 -10.82 -5.96 5.72
N ASP A 381 -11.63 -5.43 6.63
CA ASP A 381 -11.75 -5.96 7.99
C ASP A 381 -12.29 -7.39 8.00
N ARG A 382 -13.26 -7.71 7.16
CA ARG A 382 -13.78 -9.08 7.00
C ARG A 382 -12.68 -10.02 6.49
N ILE A 383 -11.95 -9.64 5.45
CA ILE A 383 -10.80 -10.40 4.93
C ILE A 383 -9.75 -10.62 6.02
N PHE A 384 -9.45 -9.59 6.79
CA PHE A 384 -8.49 -9.66 7.90
C PHE A 384 -8.94 -10.69 8.96
N GLU A 385 -10.20 -10.71 9.34
CA GLU A 385 -10.72 -11.69 10.31
C GLU A 385 -10.69 -13.12 9.74
N GLU A 386 -10.96 -13.32 8.44
CA GLU A 386 -10.82 -14.62 7.77
C GLU A 386 -9.35 -15.10 7.77
N ASP A 387 -8.41 -14.22 7.45
CA ASP A 387 -6.97 -14.53 7.49
C ASP A 387 -6.51 -14.86 8.91
N LYS A 388 -7.04 -14.17 9.90
CA LYS A 388 -6.72 -14.38 11.31
C LYS A 388 -7.09 -15.78 11.80
N LEU A 389 -8.09 -16.44 11.22
CA LEU A 389 -8.42 -17.84 11.52
C LEU A 389 -7.28 -18.81 11.15
N GLN A 390 -6.40 -18.41 10.24
CA GLN A 390 -5.22 -19.19 9.83
C GLN A 390 -3.94 -18.81 10.63
N CYS A 391 -4.05 -18.00 11.67
CA CYS A 391 -2.93 -17.52 12.44
C CYS A 391 -2.74 -18.28 13.75
N ASP A 392 -1.48 -18.39 14.20
CA ASP A 392 -1.15 -18.69 15.59
C ASP A 392 -1.03 -17.37 16.35
N THR A 393 -1.51 -17.32 17.59
CA THR A 393 -1.26 -16.17 18.46
C THR A 393 0.23 -16.12 18.85
N PHE A 394 0.87 -14.99 18.62
CA PHE A 394 2.24 -14.74 19.05
C PHE A 394 2.24 -14.11 20.45
N SER A 395 2.81 -14.80 21.43
CA SER A 395 2.95 -14.36 22.81
C SER A 395 4.40 -14.27 23.25
N LEU A 396 4.65 -13.65 24.40
CA LEU A 396 6.00 -13.62 25.00
C LEU A 396 6.47 -15.03 25.42
N GLU A 397 5.56 -15.91 25.80
CA GLU A 397 5.85 -17.32 26.11
C GLU A 397 6.16 -18.09 24.84
N TYR A 398 5.35 -17.93 23.77
CA TYR A 398 5.64 -18.47 22.45
C TYR A 398 7.03 -18.06 21.99
N TYR A 399 7.38 -16.77 22.06
CA TYR A 399 8.70 -16.25 21.67
C TYR A 399 9.84 -16.88 22.45
N LYS A 400 9.68 -17.12 23.75
CA LYS A 400 10.70 -17.75 24.59
C LYS A 400 10.86 -19.24 24.30
N ARG A 401 9.76 -19.95 24.03
CA ARG A 401 9.72 -21.39 23.79
C ARG A 401 10.25 -21.75 22.40
N GLU A 402 9.73 -21.09 21.35
CA GLU A 402 10.02 -21.44 19.96
C GLU A 402 11.35 -20.88 19.44
N PHE A 403 11.85 -19.80 20.04
CA PHE A 403 13.07 -19.16 19.56
C PHE A 403 14.23 -19.33 20.54
N PRO A 404 15.28 -20.10 20.17
CA PRO A 404 16.47 -20.29 21.00
C PRO A 404 17.16 -18.96 21.36
N ARG A 405 17.94 -18.93 22.44
CA ARG A 405 18.69 -17.73 22.86
C ARG A 405 19.52 -17.12 21.73
N LYS A 406 20.18 -17.97 20.90
CA LYS A 406 20.99 -17.53 19.74
C LYS A 406 20.13 -16.76 18.71
N PHE A 407 18.92 -17.26 18.39
CA PHE A 407 17.97 -16.58 17.51
C PHE A 407 17.56 -15.22 18.08
N ARG A 408 17.16 -15.19 19.36
CA ARG A 408 16.73 -13.97 20.05
C ARG A 408 17.83 -12.90 20.11
N HIS A 409 19.08 -13.34 20.27
CA HIS A 409 20.26 -12.45 20.24
C HIS A 409 20.49 -11.88 18.85
N LYS A 410 20.41 -12.71 17.79
CA LYS A 410 20.46 -12.22 16.41
C LYS A 410 19.34 -11.19 16.13
N GLY A 411 18.11 -11.46 16.60
CA GLY A 411 16.99 -10.53 16.47
C GLY A 411 17.26 -9.17 17.10
N TRP A 412 17.85 -9.15 18.30
CA TRP A 412 18.28 -7.91 18.95
C TRP A 412 19.32 -7.15 18.11
N TRP A 413 20.33 -7.84 17.55
CA TRP A 413 21.36 -7.25 16.71
C TRP A 413 20.76 -6.65 15.42
N VAL A 414 19.90 -7.41 14.73
CA VAL A 414 19.22 -6.95 13.51
C VAL A 414 18.36 -5.73 13.83
N ASP A 415 17.53 -5.81 14.87
CA ASP A 415 16.65 -4.71 15.25
C ASP A 415 17.42 -3.45 15.68
N ARG A 416 18.56 -3.59 16.35
CA ARG A 416 19.32 -2.45 16.89
C ARG A 416 20.23 -1.80 15.84
N PHE A 417 20.84 -2.57 14.96
CA PHE A 417 21.91 -2.08 14.08
C PHE A 417 21.61 -2.20 12.59
N LEU A 418 20.80 -3.16 12.17
CA LEU A 418 20.55 -3.41 10.77
C LEU A 418 19.20 -2.88 10.27
N THR A 419 18.30 -2.48 11.16
CA THR A 419 17.00 -1.86 10.79
C THR A 419 17.12 -0.75 9.74
N PRO A 420 18.12 0.15 9.76
CA PRO A 420 18.21 1.20 8.75
C PRO A 420 18.41 0.70 7.31
N PHE A 421 18.82 -0.55 7.12
CA PHE A 421 19.18 -1.15 5.83
C PHE A 421 18.10 -2.10 5.28
N PHE A 422 17.11 -2.45 6.11
CA PHE A 422 16.01 -3.38 5.77
C PHE A 422 14.65 -2.70 5.63
#